data_f039d6a72a03ae3da4ad1b33c2ace98f
#
_entry.id   f039d6a72a03ae3da4ad1b33c2ace98f
#
_cell.length_a   1.000
_cell.length_b   1.000
_cell.length_c   1.000
_cell.angle_alpha   90.00
_cell.angle_beta   90.00
_cell.angle_gamma   90.00
#
_symmetry.space_group_name_H-M   'P 1'
#
loop_
_entity.id
_entity.type
_entity.pdbx_description
1 polymer ?
#
loop_
_entity_poly.entity_id
_entity_poly.type
_entity_poly.pdbx_seq_one_letter_code
_entity_poly.pdbx_strand_id
1 'polypeptide(L)'
;MHGQTIGWEEKLFAKNAIFYRTDIDEQCLLNKKMFVDHSLQISVKDMLKLLKYSKVKLDASNWLTECRSFLKKNRIEKENFRRIKKSINAYDVVFALNDSFKSDEIFVADAGSSFYVTGQALQLNQEQSFISSGSLGAMGFALPAASGAAAAAPNRKIICITGDGSLMANPSELSVAKYNNYNILYIILNNSGYVSMRNTQDAFFEGRRIGADISSGVMIPSLKKTAELFNIDYKKINSLKSLSKVLSGYELLDGPLLLDVKCNSQQEIIPTVKSQRLEDGTMISAHLHPMFPFDEK
;
A
#
# COMPACT_ATOMS: atom_id res chain seq x y z
N MET A 1 11.35 -9.08 13.66
CA MET A 1 10.15 -9.00 12.80
C MET A 1 8.93 -8.89 13.70
N HIS A 2 8.02 -8.01 13.37
CA HIS A 2 6.73 -7.96 14.05
C HIS A 2 5.86 -9.13 13.58
N GLY A 3 5.10 -9.77 14.46
CA GLY A 3 4.28 -10.95 14.10
C GLY A 3 3.34 -10.73 12.90
N GLN A 4 2.88 -9.48 12.70
CA GLN A 4 2.06 -9.11 11.55
C GLN A 4 2.79 -9.16 10.19
N THR A 5 4.11 -9.20 10.17
CA THR A 5 4.88 -9.24 8.92
C THR A 5 5.13 -10.65 8.40
N ILE A 6 4.87 -11.68 9.20
CA ILE A 6 5.09 -13.09 8.84
C ILE A 6 3.80 -13.84 8.48
N GLY A 7 2.67 -13.13 8.46
CA GLY A 7 1.36 -13.68 8.07
C GLY A 7 0.60 -14.35 9.20
N TRP A 8 -0.54 -14.95 8.86
CA TRP A 8 -1.47 -15.55 9.83
C TRP A 8 -1.02 -16.94 10.31
N GLU A 9 -0.24 -17.64 9.51
CA GLU A 9 0.24 -19.01 9.81
C GLU A 9 1.76 -18.96 10.03
N GLU A 10 2.16 -18.64 11.24
CA GLU A 10 3.57 -18.48 11.63
C GLU A 10 4.40 -19.72 11.37
N LYS A 11 3.80 -20.90 11.50
CA LYS A 11 4.48 -22.20 11.28
C LYS A 11 4.88 -22.42 9.82
N LEU A 12 4.31 -21.69 8.89
CA LEU A 12 4.64 -21.77 7.47
C LEU A 12 5.81 -20.85 7.07
N PHE A 13 6.16 -19.90 7.93
CA PHE A 13 7.27 -18.99 7.68
C PHE A 13 8.60 -19.70 7.99
N ALA A 14 9.48 -19.79 7.01
CA ALA A 14 10.84 -20.32 7.13
C ALA A 14 10.95 -21.57 7.99
N LYS A 15 10.20 -22.62 7.65
CA LYS A 15 10.02 -23.89 8.43
C LYS A 15 11.28 -24.54 8.98
N ASN A 16 12.42 -24.35 8.31
CA ASN A 16 13.69 -24.96 8.65
C ASN A 16 14.68 -23.95 9.29
N ALA A 17 14.23 -22.73 9.59
CA ALA A 17 15.09 -21.73 10.20
C ALA A 17 15.07 -21.82 11.72
N ILE A 18 16.19 -21.50 12.36
CA ILE A 18 16.29 -21.26 13.79
C ILE A 18 15.93 -19.79 14.04
N PHE A 19 14.92 -19.55 14.87
CA PHE A 19 14.40 -18.23 15.15
C PHE A 19 15.03 -17.62 16.40
N TYR A 20 15.68 -16.48 16.21
CA TYR A 20 16.14 -15.62 17.31
C TYR A 20 15.25 -14.38 17.39
N ARG A 21 14.71 -14.12 18.56
CA ARG A 21 13.93 -12.93 18.85
C ARG A 21 14.68 -12.04 19.81
N THR A 22 14.73 -10.75 19.52
CA THR A 22 15.29 -9.73 20.42
C THR A 22 14.26 -8.66 20.70
N ASP A 23 14.14 -8.26 21.95
CA ASP A 23 13.30 -7.15 22.38
C ASP A 23 13.92 -6.55 23.66
N ILE A 24 13.66 -5.28 23.92
CA ILE A 24 14.01 -4.63 25.20
C ILE A 24 12.96 -4.94 26.27
N ASP A 25 11.74 -5.25 25.87
CA ASP A 25 10.61 -5.56 26.73
C ASP A 25 10.51 -7.07 26.94
N GLU A 26 10.71 -7.49 28.18
CA GLU A 26 10.60 -8.89 28.60
C GLU A 26 9.19 -9.45 28.33
N GLN A 27 8.14 -8.65 28.52
CA GLN A 27 6.76 -9.09 28.28
C GLN A 27 6.52 -9.44 26.81
N CYS A 28 7.15 -8.71 25.89
CA CYS A 28 7.14 -9.05 24.49
C CYS A 28 7.81 -10.40 24.22
N LEU A 29 8.91 -10.71 24.92
CA LEU A 29 9.64 -11.98 24.76
C LEU A 29 8.88 -13.17 25.35
N LEU A 30 8.12 -12.96 26.41
CA LEU A 30 7.29 -13.99 27.05
C LEU A 30 6.04 -14.35 26.25
N ASN A 31 5.67 -13.59 25.23
CA ASN A 31 4.51 -13.82 24.40
C ASN A 31 4.70 -15.09 23.55
N LYS A 32 4.04 -16.19 23.97
CA LYS A 32 4.14 -17.51 23.34
C LYS A 32 3.37 -17.65 22.00
N LYS A 33 2.73 -16.58 21.51
CA LYS A 33 2.01 -16.63 20.23
C LYS A 33 2.92 -16.76 19.01
N MET A 34 4.20 -16.43 19.14
CA MET A 34 5.19 -16.64 18.08
C MET A 34 6.10 -17.81 18.46
N PHE A 35 6.27 -18.74 17.53
CA PHE A 35 7.31 -19.78 17.66
C PHE A 35 8.68 -19.11 17.57
N VAL A 36 9.52 -19.31 18.58
CA VAL A 36 10.87 -18.74 18.68
C VAL A 36 11.77 -19.75 19.38
N ASP A 37 12.89 -20.08 18.79
CA ASP A 37 13.87 -21.01 19.39
C ASP A 37 14.67 -20.34 20.52
N HIS A 38 15.06 -19.08 20.31
CA HIS A 38 15.89 -18.35 21.24
C HIS A 38 15.37 -16.91 21.43
N SER A 39 15.22 -16.49 22.69
CA SER A 39 14.84 -15.13 23.07
C SER A 39 15.99 -14.43 23.78
N LEU A 40 16.29 -13.20 23.40
CA LEU A 40 17.35 -12.38 23.97
C LEU A 40 16.79 -11.00 24.35
N GLN A 41 16.86 -10.66 25.64
CA GLN A 41 16.48 -9.32 26.09
C GLN A 41 17.62 -8.34 25.83
N ILE A 42 17.61 -7.76 24.63
CA ILE A 42 18.68 -6.87 24.15
C ILE A 42 18.09 -5.86 23.17
N SER A 43 18.64 -4.65 23.13
CA SER A 43 18.24 -3.64 22.16
C SER A 43 18.67 -4.05 20.74
N VAL A 44 17.87 -3.65 19.74
CA VAL A 44 18.23 -3.85 18.32
C VAL A 44 19.58 -3.23 18.00
N LYS A 45 19.92 -2.07 18.60
CA LYS A 45 21.21 -1.41 18.44
C LYS A 45 22.37 -2.30 18.90
N ASP A 46 22.24 -2.94 20.05
CA ASP A 46 23.30 -3.78 20.60
C ASP A 46 23.36 -5.13 19.86
N MET A 47 22.22 -5.68 19.44
CA MET A 47 22.20 -6.85 18.56
C MET A 47 22.92 -6.57 17.24
N LEU A 48 22.68 -5.44 16.59
CA LEU A 48 23.39 -5.04 15.37
C LEU A 48 24.90 -4.88 15.59
N LYS A 49 25.33 -4.38 16.75
CA LYS A 49 26.76 -4.33 17.10
C LYS A 49 27.34 -5.75 17.21
N LEU A 50 26.67 -6.66 17.92
CA LEU A 50 27.11 -8.06 18.03
C LEU A 50 27.25 -8.72 16.66
N LEU A 51 26.27 -8.56 15.78
CA LEU A 51 26.32 -9.09 14.40
C LEU A 51 27.49 -8.49 13.61
N LYS A 52 27.74 -7.19 13.74
CA LYS A 52 28.89 -6.53 13.09
C LYS A 52 30.25 -7.06 13.59
N TYR A 53 30.37 -7.33 14.90
CA TYR A 53 31.62 -7.86 15.49
C TYR A 53 31.80 -9.35 15.22
N SER A 54 30.76 -10.11 14.92
CA SER A 54 30.85 -11.56 14.69
C SER A 54 31.69 -11.97 13.48
N LYS A 55 32.02 -11.01 12.58
CA LYS A 55 32.81 -11.22 11.34
C LYS A 55 32.26 -12.36 10.46
N VAL A 56 31.01 -12.76 10.66
CA VAL A 56 30.37 -13.79 9.82
C VAL A 56 30.28 -13.26 8.40
N LYS A 57 30.97 -13.92 7.48
CA LYS A 57 30.82 -13.68 6.04
C LYS A 57 29.70 -14.56 5.54
N LEU A 58 28.61 -13.94 5.10
CA LEU A 58 27.50 -14.63 4.48
C LEU A 58 27.69 -14.62 2.96
N ASP A 59 27.90 -15.77 2.35
CA ASP A 59 27.79 -15.90 0.90
C ASP A 59 26.32 -16.15 0.53
N ALA A 60 25.66 -15.10 0.07
CA ALA A 60 24.28 -15.15 -0.37
C ALA A 60 24.12 -15.20 -1.91
N SER A 61 25.20 -15.47 -2.65
CA SER A 61 25.23 -15.38 -4.13
C SER A 61 24.16 -16.26 -4.78
N ASN A 62 24.04 -17.51 -4.35
CA ASN A 62 23.05 -18.45 -4.87
C ASN A 62 21.62 -17.97 -4.53
N TRP A 63 21.40 -17.59 -3.28
CA TRP A 63 20.11 -17.08 -2.84
C TRP A 63 19.67 -15.84 -3.60
N LEU A 64 20.58 -14.88 -3.82
CA LEU A 64 20.31 -13.69 -4.61
C LEU A 64 19.96 -14.03 -6.06
N THR A 65 20.61 -15.04 -6.63
CA THR A 65 20.32 -15.53 -7.98
C THR A 65 18.92 -16.13 -8.06
N GLU A 66 18.53 -16.94 -7.10
CA GLU A 66 17.18 -17.50 -7.00
C GLU A 66 16.13 -16.39 -6.82
N CYS A 67 16.34 -15.43 -5.90
CA CYS A 67 15.45 -14.31 -5.70
C CYS A 67 15.26 -13.48 -6.99
N ARG A 68 16.34 -13.20 -7.73
CA ARG A 68 16.27 -12.48 -9.00
C ARG A 68 15.49 -13.26 -10.06
N SER A 69 15.71 -14.56 -10.15
CA SER A 69 14.99 -15.44 -11.05
C SER A 69 13.49 -15.47 -10.71
N PHE A 70 13.16 -15.59 -9.43
CA PHE A 70 11.78 -15.56 -8.96
C PHE A 70 11.10 -14.24 -9.28
N LEU A 71 11.73 -13.10 -8.99
CA LEU A 71 11.22 -11.78 -9.33
C LEU A 71 10.98 -11.63 -10.84
N LYS A 72 11.93 -12.09 -11.68
CA LYS A 72 11.78 -12.03 -13.14
C LYS A 72 10.59 -12.87 -13.64
N LYS A 73 10.35 -14.04 -13.01
CA LYS A 73 9.22 -14.92 -13.35
C LYS A 73 7.87 -14.34 -12.90
N ASN A 74 7.84 -13.75 -11.70
CA ASN A 74 6.61 -13.32 -11.02
C ASN A 74 6.48 -11.78 -10.98
N ARG A 75 6.83 -11.10 -12.08
CA ARG A 75 6.67 -9.64 -12.17
C ARG A 75 5.20 -9.26 -12.16
N ILE A 76 4.87 -8.28 -11.35
CA ILE A 76 3.50 -7.78 -11.19
C ILE A 76 2.88 -7.28 -12.52
N GLU A 77 3.68 -6.74 -13.42
CA GLU A 77 3.23 -6.26 -14.73
C GLU A 77 2.74 -7.39 -15.66
N LYS A 78 3.08 -8.64 -15.34
CA LYS A 78 2.63 -9.82 -16.10
C LYS A 78 1.25 -10.32 -15.68
N GLU A 79 0.71 -9.81 -14.56
CA GLU A 79 -0.59 -10.20 -14.08
C GLU A 79 -1.71 -9.72 -15.01
N ASN A 80 -2.73 -10.54 -15.17
CA ASN A 80 -3.88 -10.23 -16.00
C ASN A 80 -4.93 -9.45 -15.18
N PHE A 81 -4.69 -8.15 -14.99
CA PHE A 81 -5.62 -7.29 -14.26
C PHE A 81 -6.93 -7.07 -15.01
N ARG A 82 -8.03 -7.15 -14.29
CA ARG A 82 -9.36 -6.84 -14.84
C ARG A 82 -9.47 -5.36 -15.19
N ARG A 83 -9.62 -5.06 -16.48
CA ARG A 83 -9.83 -3.70 -17.00
C ARG A 83 -11.27 -3.51 -17.44
N ILE A 84 -11.93 -2.48 -16.91
CA ILE A 84 -13.33 -2.14 -17.22
C ILE A 84 -13.33 -0.86 -18.05
N LYS A 85 -14.14 -0.85 -19.14
CA LYS A 85 -14.29 0.35 -19.97
C LYS A 85 -14.69 1.57 -19.14
N LYS A 86 -14.13 2.73 -19.47
CA LYS A 86 -14.38 4.03 -18.82
C LYS A 86 -13.95 4.10 -17.34
N SER A 87 -13.07 3.22 -16.89
CA SER A 87 -12.42 3.30 -15.59
C SER A 87 -10.96 2.87 -15.73
N ILE A 88 -10.12 3.33 -14.80
CA ILE A 88 -8.68 3.04 -14.76
C ILE A 88 -8.46 1.95 -13.72
N ASN A 89 -7.65 0.94 -14.04
CA ASN A 89 -7.21 -0.01 -13.03
C ASN A 89 -6.15 0.67 -12.13
N ALA A 90 -6.24 0.47 -10.82
CA ALA A 90 -5.33 1.12 -9.88
C ALA A 90 -3.85 0.72 -10.09
N TYR A 91 -3.58 -0.50 -10.58
CA TYR A 91 -2.21 -0.89 -10.96
C TYR A 91 -1.69 -0.08 -12.13
N ASP A 92 -2.53 0.20 -13.13
CA ASP A 92 -2.15 1.05 -14.26
C ASP A 92 -1.82 2.49 -13.81
N VAL A 93 -2.45 2.98 -12.73
CA VAL A 93 -2.08 4.27 -12.09
C VAL A 93 -0.66 4.20 -11.55
N VAL A 94 -0.33 3.14 -10.78
CA VAL A 94 1.01 3.00 -10.19
C VAL A 94 2.09 2.79 -11.25
N PHE A 95 1.79 2.05 -12.32
CA PHE A 95 2.72 1.92 -13.46
C PHE A 95 2.99 3.28 -14.13
N ALA A 96 1.95 4.11 -14.31
CA ALA A 96 2.14 5.46 -14.83
C ALA A 96 2.98 6.35 -13.89
N LEU A 97 2.89 6.17 -12.57
CA LEU A 97 3.76 6.83 -11.59
C LEU A 97 5.21 6.37 -11.73
N ASN A 98 5.43 5.05 -11.84
CA ASN A 98 6.77 4.50 -12.07
C ASN A 98 7.43 5.07 -13.32
N ASP A 99 6.65 5.31 -14.39
CA ASP A 99 7.18 5.87 -15.64
C ASP A 99 7.49 7.36 -15.54
N SER A 100 6.72 8.09 -14.73
CA SER A 100 6.78 9.56 -14.67
C SER A 100 7.74 10.11 -13.61
N PHE A 101 7.95 9.37 -12.50
CA PHE A 101 8.72 9.84 -11.35
C PHE A 101 9.96 8.97 -11.15
N LYS A 102 11.14 9.57 -11.31
CA LYS A 102 12.44 8.87 -11.34
C LYS A 102 13.51 9.55 -10.48
N SER A 103 13.16 10.64 -9.81
CA SER A 103 14.12 11.44 -9.02
C SER A 103 14.13 11.02 -7.56
N ASP A 104 13.72 11.89 -6.69
CA ASP A 104 13.78 11.76 -5.23
C ASP A 104 12.41 11.90 -4.56
N GLU A 105 11.33 11.58 -5.29
CA GLU A 105 9.99 11.75 -4.81
C GLU A 105 9.72 10.96 -3.52
N ILE A 106 8.80 11.46 -2.69
CA ILE A 106 8.27 10.75 -1.54
C ILE A 106 6.85 10.31 -1.87
N PHE A 107 6.64 9.01 -1.92
CA PHE A 107 5.31 8.42 -2.09
C PHE A 107 4.69 8.15 -0.74
N VAL A 108 3.44 8.56 -0.57
CA VAL A 108 2.67 8.34 0.66
C VAL A 108 1.39 7.62 0.28
N ALA A 109 1.17 6.42 0.82
CA ALA A 109 -0.03 5.64 0.55
C ALA A 109 -0.93 5.52 1.78
N ASP A 110 -2.24 5.55 1.53
CA ASP A 110 -3.28 5.39 2.55
C ASP A 110 -3.51 3.90 2.88
N ALA A 111 -4.73 3.53 3.18
CA ALA A 111 -5.18 2.18 3.50
C ALA A 111 -5.87 1.49 2.31
N GLY A 112 -6.18 0.21 2.46
CA GLY A 112 -6.94 -0.57 1.50
C GLY A 112 -6.25 -0.69 0.15
N SER A 113 -7.00 -0.51 -0.94
CA SER A 113 -6.46 -0.69 -2.31
C SER A 113 -5.28 0.23 -2.60
N SER A 114 -5.26 1.46 -2.10
CA SER A 114 -4.14 2.38 -2.30
C SER A 114 -2.85 1.86 -1.69
N PHE A 115 -2.93 1.24 -0.49
CA PHE A 115 -1.77 0.61 0.15
C PHE A 115 -1.30 -0.64 -0.59
N TYR A 116 -2.22 -1.59 -0.82
CA TYR A 116 -1.85 -2.88 -1.41
C TYR A 116 -1.32 -2.73 -2.83
N VAL A 117 -2.03 -2.00 -3.68
CA VAL A 117 -1.63 -1.82 -5.09
C VAL A 117 -0.30 -1.07 -5.18
N THR A 118 -0.13 0.00 -4.38
CA THR A 118 1.12 0.75 -4.37
C THR A 118 2.27 -0.11 -3.85
N GLY A 119 2.07 -0.83 -2.72
CA GLY A 119 3.10 -1.71 -2.16
C GLY A 119 3.52 -2.85 -3.08
N GLN A 120 2.62 -3.35 -3.94
CA GLN A 120 2.93 -4.42 -4.90
C GLN A 120 3.59 -3.91 -6.18
N ALA A 121 3.19 -2.72 -6.68
CA ALA A 121 3.53 -2.28 -8.03
C ALA A 121 4.50 -1.09 -8.09
N LEU A 122 4.70 -0.35 -7.00
CA LEU A 122 5.63 0.78 -6.99
C LEU A 122 7.08 0.29 -7.03
N GLN A 123 7.85 0.87 -7.94
CA GLN A 123 9.28 0.58 -8.11
C GLN A 123 10.06 1.81 -7.67
N LEU A 124 10.77 1.68 -6.55
CA LEU A 124 11.57 2.75 -5.99
C LEU A 124 13.04 2.66 -6.43
N ASN A 125 13.65 3.82 -6.68
CA ASN A 125 15.10 3.96 -6.75
C ASN A 125 15.67 4.27 -5.35
N GLN A 126 17.00 4.45 -5.25
CA GLN A 126 17.68 4.67 -3.96
C GLN A 126 17.36 6.01 -3.30
N GLU A 127 16.97 7.02 -4.08
CA GLU A 127 16.69 8.37 -3.60
C GLU A 127 15.20 8.55 -3.19
N GLN A 128 14.34 7.69 -3.69
CA GLN A 128 12.91 7.74 -3.41
C GLN A 128 12.57 7.12 -2.05
N SER A 129 11.43 7.52 -1.49
CA SER A 129 10.94 7.00 -0.22
C SER A 129 9.47 6.62 -0.31
N PHE A 130 9.05 5.61 0.47
CA PHE A 130 7.66 5.18 0.59
C PHE A 130 7.22 5.22 2.04
N ILE A 131 6.12 5.91 2.31
CA ILE A 131 5.52 6.09 3.63
C ILE A 131 4.11 5.51 3.64
N SER A 132 3.78 4.75 4.65
CA SER A 132 2.44 4.21 4.89
C SER A 132 2.22 3.94 6.37
N SER A 133 0.96 3.75 6.79
CA SER A 133 0.65 3.34 8.16
C SER A 133 1.03 1.88 8.48
N GLY A 134 1.63 1.19 7.53
CA GLY A 134 2.09 -0.20 7.66
C GLY A 134 0.96 -1.14 8.06
N SER A 135 1.22 -1.98 9.05
CA SER A 135 0.29 -2.99 9.53
C SER A 135 -0.98 -2.44 10.22
N LEU A 136 -0.99 -1.16 10.59
CA LEU A 136 -2.18 -0.53 11.16
C LEU A 136 -3.28 -0.31 10.11
N GLY A 137 -2.91 -0.04 8.85
CA GLY A 137 -3.86 0.17 7.77
C GLY A 137 -4.86 1.29 8.03
N ALA A 138 -4.45 2.36 8.71
CA ALA A 138 -5.33 3.44 9.12
C ALA A 138 -5.79 4.25 7.91
N MET A 139 -7.11 4.34 7.70
CA MET A 139 -7.71 5.22 6.70
C MET A 139 -7.52 6.69 7.07
N GLY A 140 -7.26 7.54 6.07
CA GLY A 140 -6.99 8.97 6.25
C GLY A 140 -5.57 9.30 6.70
N PHE A 141 -4.69 8.30 6.81
CA PHE A 141 -3.30 8.49 7.19
C PHE A 141 -2.51 9.31 6.16
N ALA A 142 -2.77 9.10 4.87
CA ALA A 142 -1.90 9.64 3.82
C ALA A 142 -1.90 11.17 3.75
N LEU A 143 -3.02 11.83 4.04
CA LEU A 143 -3.10 13.29 3.95
C LEU A 143 -2.20 13.98 4.99
N PRO A 144 -2.33 13.72 6.31
CA PRO A 144 -1.43 14.31 7.31
C PRO A 144 0.02 13.86 7.12
N ALA A 145 0.26 12.61 6.72
CA ALA A 145 1.60 12.12 6.45
C ALA A 145 2.26 12.82 5.26
N ALA A 146 1.50 13.13 4.21
CA ALA A 146 1.99 13.92 3.07
C ALA A 146 2.33 15.34 3.47
N SER A 147 1.51 15.99 4.32
CA SER A 147 1.81 17.31 4.88
C SER A 147 3.08 17.28 5.73
N GLY A 148 3.24 16.25 6.58
CA GLY A 148 4.46 16.06 7.37
C GLY A 148 5.70 15.83 6.52
N ALA A 149 5.59 15.03 5.45
CA ALA A 149 6.67 14.78 4.51
C ALA A 149 7.08 16.06 3.75
N ALA A 150 6.10 16.87 3.33
CA ALA A 150 6.34 18.14 2.65
C ALA A 150 7.03 19.15 3.57
N ALA A 151 6.63 19.22 4.85
CA ALA A 151 7.28 20.06 5.84
C ALA A 151 8.73 19.63 6.12
N ALA A 152 8.99 18.33 6.18
CA ALA A 152 10.32 17.78 6.44
C ALA A 152 11.26 17.84 5.22
N ALA A 153 10.71 17.82 4.01
CA ALA A 153 11.46 17.80 2.75
C ALA A 153 10.88 18.77 1.72
N PRO A 154 10.96 20.09 1.95
CA PRO A 154 10.24 21.11 1.16
C PRO A 154 10.65 21.16 -0.32
N ASN A 155 11.84 20.67 -0.65
CA ASN A 155 12.35 20.65 -2.02
C ASN A 155 12.01 19.36 -2.79
N ARG A 156 11.35 18.38 -2.14
CA ARG A 156 10.98 17.11 -2.76
C ARG A 156 9.50 17.11 -3.18
N LYS A 157 9.19 16.41 -4.25
CA LYS A 157 7.80 16.18 -4.65
C LYS A 157 7.16 15.13 -3.75
N ILE A 158 5.97 15.41 -3.24
CA ILE A 158 5.20 14.47 -2.45
C ILE A 158 4.05 13.93 -3.29
N ILE A 159 3.98 12.62 -3.45
CA ILE A 159 2.93 11.94 -4.19
C ILE A 159 2.04 11.19 -3.19
N CYS A 160 0.89 11.76 -2.88
CA CYS A 160 -0.08 11.20 -1.93
C CYS A 160 -1.11 10.36 -2.66
N ILE A 161 -1.18 9.06 -2.39
CA ILE A 161 -2.09 8.11 -3.04
C ILE A 161 -3.12 7.64 -2.01
N THR A 162 -4.38 8.01 -2.21
CA THR A 162 -5.47 7.67 -1.28
C THR A 162 -6.75 7.30 -2.03
N GLY A 163 -7.66 6.60 -1.37
CA GLY A 163 -9.01 6.35 -1.88
C GLY A 163 -9.95 7.51 -1.59
N ASP A 164 -11.02 7.63 -2.38
CA ASP A 164 -12.07 8.62 -2.18
C ASP A 164 -12.74 8.51 -0.80
N GLY A 165 -12.91 7.30 -0.28
CA GLY A 165 -13.42 7.06 1.07
C GLY A 165 -12.42 7.44 2.17
N SER A 166 -11.14 7.07 2.01
CA SER A 166 -10.09 7.38 2.99
C SER A 166 -9.82 8.87 3.11
N LEU A 167 -9.88 9.61 1.99
CA LEU A 167 -9.76 11.07 2.00
C LEU A 167 -10.78 11.71 2.94
N MET A 168 -11.99 11.15 3.03
CA MET A 168 -13.05 11.69 3.89
C MET A 168 -12.81 11.50 5.39
N ALA A 169 -11.83 10.71 5.80
CA ALA A 169 -11.46 10.60 7.21
C ALA A 169 -10.73 11.87 7.73
N ASN A 170 -9.91 12.51 6.90
CA ASN A 170 -9.12 13.69 7.27
C ASN A 170 -9.10 14.77 6.16
N PRO A 171 -10.24 15.20 5.61
CA PRO A 171 -10.28 16.17 4.51
C PRO A 171 -9.74 17.56 4.91
N SER A 172 -9.78 17.90 6.21
CA SER A 172 -9.26 19.15 6.76
C SER A 172 -7.75 19.33 6.54
N GLU A 173 -6.99 18.24 6.37
CA GLU A 173 -5.56 18.29 6.06
C GLU A 173 -5.25 18.99 4.72
N LEU A 174 -6.23 19.05 3.83
CA LEU A 174 -6.10 19.82 2.60
C LEU A 174 -5.93 21.34 2.87
N SER A 175 -6.50 21.85 3.96
CA SER A 175 -6.30 23.24 4.36
C SER A 175 -4.87 23.51 4.82
N VAL A 176 -4.26 22.56 5.52
CA VAL A 176 -2.86 22.64 5.96
C VAL A 176 -1.92 22.68 4.75
N ALA A 177 -2.14 21.80 3.79
CA ALA A 177 -1.36 21.77 2.56
C ALA A 177 -1.50 23.07 1.76
N LYS A 178 -2.71 23.62 1.65
CA LYS A 178 -2.95 24.87 0.94
C LYS A 178 -2.35 26.07 1.65
N TYR A 179 -2.54 26.19 2.96
CA TYR A 179 -2.00 27.30 3.74
C TYR A 179 -0.47 27.40 3.63
N ASN A 180 0.23 26.24 3.69
CA ASN A 180 1.68 26.19 3.61
C ASN A 180 2.21 26.12 2.16
N ASN A 181 1.35 26.15 1.18
CA ASN A 181 1.68 26.01 -0.24
C ASN A 181 2.54 24.77 -0.54
N TYR A 182 2.24 23.64 0.12
CA TYR A 182 3.02 22.41 -0.05
C TYR A 182 2.88 21.82 -1.45
N ASN A 183 4.00 21.41 -2.03
CA ASN A 183 4.04 20.75 -3.32
C ASN A 183 3.62 19.26 -3.19
N ILE A 184 2.32 19.04 -3.06
CA ILE A 184 1.73 17.71 -2.92
C ILE A 184 0.82 17.39 -4.10
N LEU A 185 1.09 16.29 -4.79
CA LEU A 185 0.20 15.72 -5.78
C LEU A 185 -0.69 14.67 -5.10
N TYR A 186 -1.95 15.03 -4.88
CA TYR A 186 -2.96 14.11 -4.37
C TYR A 186 -3.56 13.30 -5.51
N ILE A 187 -3.34 11.99 -5.52
CA ILE A 187 -3.93 11.03 -6.46
C ILE A 187 -5.04 10.29 -5.74
N ILE A 188 -6.28 10.68 -6.05
CA ILE A 188 -7.45 10.09 -5.41
C ILE A 188 -7.96 8.97 -6.32
N LEU A 189 -7.81 7.73 -5.86
CA LEU A 189 -8.37 6.55 -6.51
C LEU A 189 -9.89 6.53 -6.28
N ASN A 190 -10.62 7.25 -7.15
CA ASN A 190 -12.07 7.40 -7.06
C ASN A 190 -12.77 6.14 -7.60
N ASN A 191 -13.09 5.24 -6.70
CA ASN A 191 -13.78 3.98 -6.98
C ASN A 191 -15.19 3.93 -6.36
N SER A 192 -15.73 5.07 -5.94
CA SER A 192 -17.07 5.27 -5.38
C SER A 192 -17.30 4.54 -4.05
N GLY A 193 -16.35 4.65 -3.12
CA GLY A 193 -16.45 4.15 -1.76
C GLY A 193 -15.32 3.21 -1.33
N TYR A 194 -15.63 2.28 -0.44
CA TYR A 194 -14.63 1.42 0.22
C TYR A 194 -14.50 0.06 -0.49
N VAL A 195 -13.67 -0.02 -1.53
CA VAL A 195 -13.46 -1.25 -2.33
C VAL A 195 -13.06 -2.45 -1.48
N SER A 196 -12.13 -2.28 -0.55
CA SER A 196 -11.69 -3.40 0.30
C SER A 196 -12.81 -3.95 1.15
N MET A 197 -13.70 -3.08 1.66
CA MET A 197 -14.91 -3.52 2.39
C MET A 197 -15.87 -4.25 1.47
N ARG A 198 -16.13 -3.74 0.25
CA ARG A 198 -16.98 -4.44 -0.74
C ARG A 198 -16.42 -5.82 -1.05
N ASN A 199 -15.12 -5.92 -1.35
CA ASN A 199 -14.49 -7.21 -1.67
C ASN A 199 -14.63 -8.21 -0.51
N THR A 200 -14.47 -7.77 0.74
CA THR A 200 -14.66 -8.61 1.92
C THR A 200 -16.13 -9.03 2.07
N GLN A 201 -17.05 -8.08 1.92
CA GLN A 201 -18.48 -8.37 2.06
C GLN A 201 -19.01 -9.27 0.94
N ASP A 202 -18.52 -9.09 -0.27
CA ASP A 202 -18.86 -9.96 -1.40
C ASP A 202 -18.30 -11.38 -1.21
N ALA A 203 -17.08 -11.51 -0.67
CA ALA A 203 -16.43 -12.80 -0.49
C ALA A 203 -16.99 -13.63 0.69
N PHE A 204 -17.36 -12.98 1.80
CA PHE A 204 -17.66 -13.67 3.06
C PHE A 204 -19.10 -13.49 3.57
N PHE A 205 -19.84 -12.52 3.00
CA PHE A 205 -21.18 -12.18 3.44
C PHE A 205 -22.22 -12.23 2.31
N GLU A 206 -21.95 -13.02 1.27
CA GLU A 206 -22.88 -13.26 0.14
C GLU A 206 -23.32 -11.97 -0.56
N GLY A 207 -22.41 -10.98 -0.60
CA GLY A 207 -22.69 -9.68 -1.21
C GLY A 207 -23.59 -8.76 -0.40
N ARG A 208 -23.91 -9.12 0.86
CA ARG A 208 -24.65 -8.23 1.76
C ARG A 208 -23.76 -7.08 2.20
N ARG A 209 -23.92 -5.92 1.57
CA ARG A 209 -23.12 -4.73 1.81
C ARG A 209 -23.74 -3.81 2.84
N ILE A 210 -22.91 -3.29 3.77
CA ILE A 210 -23.25 -2.31 4.78
C ILE A 210 -22.11 -1.31 4.88
N GLY A 211 -22.38 -0.02 4.74
CA GLY A 211 -21.41 1.05 4.96
C GLY A 211 -20.23 1.06 3.98
N ALA A 212 -20.37 0.52 2.76
CA ALA A 212 -19.27 0.37 1.81
C ALA A 212 -19.35 1.31 0.61
N ASP A 213 -20.55 1.72 0.22
CA ASP A 213 -20.84 2.61 -0.91
C ASP A 213 -22.22 3.25 -0.78
N ILE A 214 -22.64 4.02 -1.79
CA ILE A 214 -23.93 4.73 -1.78
C ILE A 214 -25.12 3.78 -1.63
N SER A 215 -25.05 2.59 -2.21
CA SER A 215 -26.14 1.59 -2.13
C SER A 215 -26.27 0.99 -0.74
N SER A 216 -25.22 1.07 0.05
CA SER A 216 -25.11 0.51 1.41
C SER A 216 -24.98 1.56 2.52
N GLY A 217 -25.32 2.84 2.22
CA GLY A 217 -25.47 3.91 3.21
C GLY A 217 -24.27 4.85 3.34
N VAL A 218 -23.32 4.85 2.40
CA VAL A 218 -22.19 5.79 2.41
C VAL A 218 -22.18 6.66 1.15
N MET A 219 -22.25 7.96 1.35
CA MET A 219 -22.10 8.95 0.28
C MET A 219 -20.69 9.55 0.33
N ILE A 220 -19.94 9.42 -0.76
CA ILE A 220 -18.70 10.15 -0.96
C ILE A 220 -19.03 11.51 -1.59
N PRO A 221 -18.65 12.63 -0.96
CA PRO A 221 -18.84 13.96 -1.51
C PRO A 221 -18.12 14.15 -2.85
N SER A 222 -18.58 15.14 -3.63
CA SER A 222 -17.91 15.50 -4.88
C SER A 222 -16.48 15.97 -4.60
N LEU A 223 -15.49 15.26 -5.12
CA LEU A 223 -14.07 15.62 -4.98
C LEU A 223 -13.76 17.00 -5.56
N LYS A 224 -14.49 17.41 -6.63
CA LYS A 224 -14.38 18.75 -7.17
C LYS A 224 -14.81 19.80 -6.14
N LYS A 225 -15.98 19.62 -5.51
CA LYS A 225 -16.46 20.54 -4.47
C LYS A 225 -15.57 20.52 -3.23
N THR A 226 -15.00 19.37 -2.90
CA THR A 226 -14.02 19.26 -1.81
C THR A 226 -12.76 20.06 -2.12
N ALA A 227 -12.22 19.95 -3.32
CA ALA A 227 -11.06 20.74 -3.74
C ALA A 227 -11.38 22.25 -3.76
N GLU A 228 -12.55 22.64 -4.27
CA GLU A 228 -13.03 24.03 -4.27
C GLU A 228 -13.14 24.59 -2.83
N LEU A 229 -13.66 23.81 -1.89
CA LEU A 229 -13.80 24.22 -0.47
C LEU A 229 -12.44 24.60 0.15
N PHE A 230 -11.38 23.88 -0.21
CA PHE A 230 -10.03 24.10 0.32
C PHE A 230 -9.14 24.93 -0.64
N ASN A 231 -9.68 25.49 -1.72
CA ASN A 231 -8.94 26.24 -2.74
C ASN A 231 -7.75 25.46 -3.34
N ILE A 232 -7.93 24.16 -3.57
CA ILE A 232 -6.93 23.29 -4.17
C ILE A 232 -7.24 23.11 -5.66
N ASP A 233 -6.20 23.18 -6.48
CA ASP A 233 -6.33 22.91 -7.90
C ASP A 233 -6.82 21.49 -8.15
N TYR A 234 -7.77 21.34 -9.07
CA TYR A 234 -8.45 20.07 -9.32
C TYR A 234 -8.39 19.68 -10.80
N LYS A 235 -8.09 18.41 -11.05
CA LYS A 235 -8.20 17.81 -12.39
C LYS A 235 -8.90 16.47 -12.33
N LYS A 236 -9.89 16.26 -13.18
CA LYS A 236 -10.56 14.96 -13.36
C LYS A 236 -9.84 14.13 -14.41
N ILE A 237 -9.54 12.89 -14.06
CA ILE A 237 -8.80 11.94 -14.89
C ILE A 237 -9.70 10.74 -15.21
N ASN A 238 -10.05 10.56 -16.50
CA ASN A 238 -10.94 9.50 -16.96
C ASN A 238 -10.25 8.46 -17.86
N SER A 239 -8.96 8.62 -18.15
CA SER A 239 -8.18 7.70 -18.99
C SER A 239 -6.71 7.71 -18.61
N LEU A 240 -6.00 6.61 -18.87
CA LEU A 240 -4.53 6.54 -18.70
C LEU A 240 -3.81 7.58 -19.53
N LYS A 241 -4.25 7.83 -20.76
CA LYS A 241 -3.66 8.87 -21.62
C LYS A 241 -3.72 10.26 -20.96
N SER A 242 -4.86 10.60 -20.34
CA SER A 242 -4.98 11.89 -19.62
C SER A 242 -4.14 11.91 -18.35
N LEU A 243 -4.03 10.79 -17.63
CA LEU A 243 -3.15 10.66 -16.46
C LEU A 243 -1.69 10.88 -16.87
N SER A 244 -1.18 10.10 -17.84
CA SER A 244 0.21 10.22 -18.30
C SER A 244 0.55 11.62 -18.78
N LYS A 245 -0.38 12.29 -19.51
CA LYS A 245 -0.18 13.68 -19.94
C LYS A 245 -0.03 14.64 -18.76
N VAL A 246 -0.82 14.47 -17.70
CA VAL A 246 -0.71 15.32 -16.50
C VAL A 246 0.57 15.02 -15.75
N LEU A 247 0.91 13.74 -15.57
CA LEU A 247 2.12 13.33 -14.84
C LEU A 247 3.41 13.76 -15.54
N SER A 248 3.50 13.61 -16.87
CA SER A 248 4.67 14.03 -17.65
C SER A 248 4.88 15.54 -17.71
N GLY A 249 3.83 16.32 -17.54
CA GLY A 249 3.90 17.76 -17.43
C GLY A 249 3.88 18.29 -15.99
N TYR A 250 3.97 17.38 -15.00
CA TYR A 250 4.00 17.73 -13.59
C TYR A 250 5.40 18.16 -13.18
N GLU A 251 5.64 19.43 -13.29
CA GLU A 251 6.79 20.09 -12.67
C GLU A 251 6.46 20.47 -11.23
N LEU A 252 7.39 21.10 -10.51
CA LEU A 252 7.10 21.68 -9.20
C LEU A 252 5.95 22.69 -9.36
N LEU A 253 4.78 22.32 -8.84
CA LEU A 253 3.64 23.23 -8.83
C LEU A 253 3.78 24.23 -7.70
N ASP A 254 3.14 25.35 -7.89
CA ASP A 254 3.01 26.39 -6.86
C ASP A 254 1.84 26.01 -5.94
N GLY A 255 1.98 24.88 -5.23
CA GLY A 255 1.02 24.37 -4.27
C GLY A 255 0.41 23.01 -4.58
N PRO A 256 -0.59 22.57 -3.79
CA PRO A 256 -1.18 21.25 -3.91
C PRO A 256 -2.11 21.12 -5.12
N LEU A 257 -2.05 19.94 -5.78
CA LEU A 257 -2.96 19.56 -6.88
C LEU A 257 -3.70 18.26 -6.54
N LEU A 258 -5.01 18.21 -6.72
CA LEU A 258 -5.84 17.03 -6.55
C LEU A 258 -6.24 16.43 -7.91
N LEU A 259 -5.84 15.19 -8.16
CA LEU A 259 -6.26 14.40 -9.31
C LEU A 259 -7.38 13.44 -8.89
N ASP A 260 -8.57 13.64 -9.40
CA ASP A 260 -9.71 12.71 -9.26
C ASP A 260 -9.60 11.64 -10.34
N VAL A 261 -8.97 10.52 -10.02
CA VAL A 261 -8.73 9.43 -10.95
C VAL A 261 -9.88 8.44 -10.88
N LYS A 262 -10.72 8.39 -11.92
CA LYS A 262 -11.85 7.46 -11.98
C LYS A 262 -11.38 6.02 -12.09
N CYS A 263 -11.36 5.32 -10.98
CA CYS A 263 -10.89 3.94 -10.87
C CYS A 263 -12.02 2.91 -10.97
N ASN A 264 -11.61 1.66 -11.20
CA ASN A 264 -12.48 0.51 -11.21
C ASN A 264 -13.10 0.29 -9.81
N SER A 265 -14.44 0.30 -9.74
CA SER A 265 -15.17 0.04 -8.49
C SER A 265 -15.12 -1.43 -8.03
N GLN A 266 -14.66 -2.32 -8.89
CA GLN A 266 -14.42 -3.74 -8.61
C GLN A 266 -12.92 -4.06 -8.68
N GLN A 267 -12.09 -3.19 -8.11
CA GLN A 267 -10.65 -3.37 -8.10
C GLN A 267 -10.28 -4.62 -7.32
N GLU A 268 -9.62 -5.55 -7.97
CA GLU A 268 -9.03 -6.73 -7.35
C GLU A 268 -7.61 -6.42 -6.89
N ILE A 269 -7.19 -7.08 -5.82
CA ILE A 269 -5.80 -7.11 -5.36
C ILE A 269 -5.24 -8.47 -5.74
N ILE A 270 -4.29 -8.52 -6.65
CA ILE A 270 -3.65 -9.74 -7.15
C ILE A 270 -2.16 -9.48 -7.44
N PRO A 271 -1.25 -10.44 -7.13
CA PRO A 271 -1.54 -11.69 -6.40
C PRO A 271 -1.89 -11.43 -4.91
N THR A 272 -2.65 -12.34 -4.33
CA THR A 272 -3.03 -12.26 -2.92
C THR A 272 -3.19 -13.63 -2.29
N VAL A 273 -2.94 -13.73 -1.00
CA VAL A 273 -3.34 -14.89 -0.20
C VAL A 273 -4.84 -14.82 0.02
N LYS A 274 -5.61 -15.74 -0.55
CA LYS A 274 -7.07 -15.74 -0.48
C LYS A 274 -7.54 -16.79 0.50
N SER A 275 -8.21 -16.36 1.57
CA SER A 275 -8.90 -17.31 2.46
C SER A 275 -10.01 -18.03 1.71
N GLN A 276 -10.21 -19.31 2.03
CA GLN A 276 -11.27 -20.14 1.45
C GLN A 276 -12.24 -20.55 2.54
N ARG A 277 -13.52 -20.56 2.21
CA ARG A 277 -14.56 -21.11 3.07
C ARG A 277 -14.84 -22.55 2.63
N LEU A 278 -14.67 -23.50 3.56
CA LEU A 278 -15.02 -24.89 3.34
C LEU A 278 -16.54 -25.11 3.38
N GLU A 279 -17.01 -26.27 2.90
CA GLU A 279 -18.44 -26.62 2.88
C GLU A 279 -19.09 -26.63 4.27
N ASP A 280 -18.31 -26.97 5.30
CA ASP A 280 -18.74 -26.91 6.71
C ASP A 280 -18.78 -25.48 7.31
N GLY A 281 -18.46 -24.45 6.50
CA GLY A 281 -18.40 -23.06 6.93
C GLY A 281 -17.07 -22.63 7.56
N THR A 282 -16.15 -23.54 7.78
CA THR A 282 -14.82 -23.26 8.34
C THR A 282 -14.00 -22.39 7.37
N MET A 283 -13.35 -21.34 7.92
CA MET A 283 -12.45 -20.50 7.15
C MET A 283 -11.02 -21.01 7.27
N ILE A 284 -10.40 -21.31 6.14
CA ILE A 284 -8.97 -21.63 6.06
C ILE A 284 -8.21 -20.54 5.31
N SER A 285 -7.04 -20.16 5.83
CA SER A 285 -6.11 -19.30 5.10
C SER A 285 -5.36 -20.13 4.08
N ALA A 286 -5.30 -19.65 2.84
CA ALA A 286 -4.47 -20.27 1.83
C ALA A 286 -2.99 -20.15 2.20
N HIS A 287 -2.19 -21.05 1.67
CA HIS A 287 -0.74 -20.98 1.78
C HIS A 287 -0.21 -19.75 1.04
N LEU A 288 0.99 -19.26 1.43
CA LEU A 288 1.68 -18.19 0.73
C LEU A 288 2.02 -18.55 -0.73
N HIS A 289 1.99 -19.80 -1.08
CA HIS A 289 2.19 -20.29 -2.43
C HIS A 289 1.35 -21.56 -2.65
N PRO A 290 0.56 -21.65 -3.72
CA PRO A 290 0.30 -20.59 -4.72
C PRO A 290 -0.64 -19.50 -4.18
N MET A 291 -0.39 -18.25 -4.56
CA MET A 291 -1.31 -17.14 -4.32
C MET A 291 -2.40 -17.10 -5.40
N PHE A 292 -3.51 -16.43 -5.08
CA PHE A 292 -4.55 -16.15 -6.08
C PHE A 292 -4.10 -15.04 -7.06
N PRO A 293 -4.35 -15.13 -8.38
CA PRO A 293 -4.94 -16.28 -9.08
C PRO A 293 -4.01 -17.48 -9.00
N PHE A 294 -4.56 -18.64 -8.61
CA PHE A 294 -3.76 -19.85 -8.42
C PHE A 294 -3.09 -20.21 -9.74
N ASP A 295 -1.79 -20.41 -9.72
CA ASP A 295 -1.05 -20.85 -10.90
C ASP A 295 -1.59 -22.23 -11.37
N GLU A 296 -2.39 -22.20 -12.39
CA GLU A 296 -2.63 -23.35 -13.28
C GLU A 296 -1.41 -23.49 -14.20
N LYS A 297 -0.22 -23.74 -13.59
CA LYS A 297 1.00 -23.94 -14.37
C LYS A 297 1.73 -25.17 -13.91
#